data_887167f14b96b418324217533a784083
#
_entry.id   887167f14b96b418324217533a784083
#
_cell.length_a   1.000
_cell.length_b   1.000
_cell.length_c   1.000
_cell.angle_alpha   90.00
_cell.angle_beta   90.00
_cell.angle_gamma   90.00
#
_symmetry.space_group_name_H-M   'P 1'
#
loop_
_entity.id
_entity.type
_entity.pdbx_description
1 polymer ?
#
loop_
_entity_poly.entity_id
_entity_poly.type
_entity_poly.pdbx_seq_one_letter_code
_entity_poly.pdbx_strand_id
1 'polypeptide(L)'
;EFDLNEHATLFADLLYADYSVSRQLASTPAMDVFIPPTNPYIPADLATLLRSRANPAAPFAFFKRMSEVGPRQSENQYDVLQATLGSRGDLAGGWTYEAYVQYGSSEQDEEQSNNVRRTRFEELTFAADGGVALCGGFDPFGLGSISPKCAAYVAVDGSNKTSVEQYIAE
;
A
#
# COMPACT_ATOMS: atom_id res chain seq x y z
N GLU A 1 34.84 16.01 14.66
CA GLU A 1 36.07 15.32 15.04
C GLU A 1 36.83 16.13 16.09
N PHE A 2 37.47 15.47 17.01
CA PHE A 2 38.25 16.06 18.11
C PHE A 2 39.51 15.25 18.36
N ASP A 3 40.68 15.88 18.21
CA ASP A 3 41.95 15.25 18.47
C ASP A 3 42.24 15.21 19.97
N LEU A 4 42.29 14.01 20.54
CA LEU A 4 42.66 13.78 21.93
C LEU A 4 44.15 13.98 22.15
N ASN A 5 44.97 13.52 21.22
CA ASN A 5 46.41 13.66 21.16
C ASN A 5 46.90 13.36 19.73
N GLU A 6 48.21 13.34 19.52
CA GLU A 6 48.84 13.07 18.20
C GLU A 6 48.53 11.67 17.63
N HIS A 7 48.01 10.75 18.45
CA HIS A 7 47.77 9.35 18.09
C HIS A 7 46.31 8.92 18.18
N ALA A 8 45.38 9.81 18.60
CA ALA A 8 43.97 9.43 18.79
C ALA A 8 43.02 10.59 18.50
N THR A 9 42.11 10.34 17.61
CA THR A 9 40.99 11.25 17.24
C THR A 9 39.67 10.61 17.60
N LEU A 10 38.80 11.37 18.26
CA LEU A 10 37.38 11.03 18.42
C LEU A 10 36.59 11.59 17.26
N PHE A 11 35.62 10.84 16.81
CA PHE A 11 34.65 11.32 15.82
C PHE A 11 33.23 11.01 16.25
N ALA A 12 32.32 11.88 15.86
CA ALA A 12 30.90 11.66 16.00
C ALA A 12 30.20 12.16 14.73
N ASP A 13 29.25 11.38 14.25
CA ASP A 13 28.41 11.71 13.12
C ASP A 13 26.94 11.56 13.53
N LEU A 14 26.13 12.52 13.12
CA LEU A 14 24.69 12.50 13.32
C LEU A 14 24.02 12.78 11.99
N LEU A 15 23.17 11.89 11.55
CA LEU A 15 22.29 12.04 10.42
C LEU A 15 20.83 12.03 10.90
N TYR A 16 20.09 13.06 10.57
CA TYR A 16 18.64 13.08 10.68
C TYR A 16 18.04 13.46 9.33
N ALA A 17 17.05 12.70 8.90
CA ALA A 17 16.30 12.97 7.69
C ALA A 17 14.81 12.75 7.93
N ASP A 18 14.01 13.74 7.62
CA ASP A 18 12.55 13.69 7.57
C ASP A 18 12.14 14.05 6.14
N TYR A 19 11.41 13.14 5.50
CA TYR A 19 10.92 13.37 4.14
C TYR A 19 9.63 12.63 3.87
N SER A 20 8.82 13.19 2.96
CA SER A 20 7.59 12.58 2.52
C SER A 20 7.61 12.30 1.02
N VAL A 21 6.93 11.23 0.62
CA VAL A 21 6.77 10.83 -0.77
C VAL A 21 5.31 10.56 -1.05
N SER A 22 4.70 11.41 -1.89
CA SER A 22 3.34 11.19 -2.40
C SER A 22 3.39 10.49 -3.75
N ARG A 23 2.59 9.43 -3.91
CA ARG A 23 2.48 8.66 -5.15
C ARG A 23 1.03 8.54 -5.57
N GLN A 24 0.81 8.68 -6.86
CA GLN A 24 -0.48 8.40 -7.47
C GLN A 24 -0.34 7.22 -8.45
N LEU A 25 -1.20 6.24 -8.28
CA LEU A 25 -1.27 5.04 -9.12
C LEU A 25 -2.60 5.01 -9.86
N ALA A 26 -2.66 4.20 -10.91
CA ALA A 26 -3.94 3.94 -11.56
C ALA A 26 -4.97 3.37 -10.57
N SER A 27 -6.26 3.62 -10.82
CA SER A 27 -7.36 3.13 -10.00
C SER A 27 -7.24 1.63 -9.72
N THR A 28 -7.68 1.20 -8.55
CA THR A 28 -7.59 -0.21 -8.13
C THR A 28 -8.32 -1.13 -9.12
N PRO A 29 -7.68 -2.19 -9.62
CA PRO A 29 -8.40 -3.23 -10.34
C PRO A 29 -9.14 -4.11 -9.32
N ALA A 30 -10.47 -4.29 -9.51
CA ALA A 30 -11.20 -5.38 -8.90
C ALA A 30 -10.87 -6.64 -9.70
N MET A 31 -9.98 -7.47 -9.16
CA MET A 31 -9.52 -8.71 -9.78
C MET A 31 -10.06 -9.91 -9.01
N ASP A 32 -10.31 -11.00 -9.73
CA ASP A 32 -10.80 -12.26 -9.15
C ASP A 32 -12.08 -12.10 -8.31
N VAL A 33 -12.92 -11.14 -8.69
CA VAL A 33 -14.26 -11.00 -8.12
C VAL A 33 -15.23 -11.86 -8.90
N PHE A 34 -16.20 -12.43 -8.19
CA PHE A 34 -17.20 -13.28 -8.81
C PHE A 34 -18.54 -12.57 -8.87
N ILE A 35 -19.24 -12.78 -9.99
CA ILE A 35 -20.61 -12.24 -10.20
C ILE A 35 -21.53 -13.42 -10.46
N PRO A 36 -22.67 -13.52 -9.75
CA PRO A 36 -23.67 -14.55 -10.01
C PRO A 36 -24.44 -14.25 -11.30
N PRO A 37 -24.87 -15.24 -12.07
CA PRO A 37 -25.64 -15.05 -13.31
C PRO A 37 -27.05 -14.49 -13.05
N THR A 38 -27.44 -14.34 -11.79
CA THR A 38 -28.70 -13.73 -11.35
C THR A 38 -28.58 -12.22 -11.09
N ASN A 39 -27.39 -11.64 -11.23
CA ASN A 39 -27.21 -10.20 -11.03
C ASN A 39 -28.09 -9.41 -12.02
N PRO A 40 -28.87 -8.43 -11.55
CA PRO A 40 -29.87 -7.73 -12.38
C PRO A 40 -29.28 -6.84 -13.47
N TYR A 41 -28.01 -6.51 -13.40
CA TYR A 41 -27.32 -5.63 -14.35
C TYR A 41 -26.61 -6.37 -15.48
N ILE A 42 -26.71 -7.72 -15.54
CA ILE A 42 -26.04 -8.49 -16.60
C ILE A 42 -26.63 -8.11 -17.97
N PRO A 43 -25.79 -7.63 -18.91
CA PRO A 43 -26.23 -7.35 -20.29
C PRO A 43 -26.82 -8.56 -20.97
N ALA A 44 -27.81 -8.36 -21.87
CA ALA A 44 -28.58 -9.45 -22.49
C ALA A 44 -27.71 -10.41 -23.34
N ASP A 45 -26.70 -9.88 -24.02
CA ASP A 45 -25.73 -10.65 -24.80
C ASP A 45 -24.86 -11.52 -23.89
N LEU A 46 -24.34 -10.96 -22.80
CA LEU A 46 -23.61 -11.72 -21.78
C LEU A 46 -24.51 -12.78 -21.12
N ALA A 47 -25.74 -12.45 -20.78
CA ALA A 47 -26.68 -13.41 -20.23
C ALA A 47 -26.92 -14.60 -21.17
N THR A 48 -26.92 -14.35 -22.48
CA THR A 48 -27.04 -15.43 -23.49
C THR A 48 -25.81 -16.34 -23.50
N LEU A 49 -24.61 -15.76 -23.45
CA LEU A 49 -23.36 -16.52 -23.34
C LEU A 49 -23.29 -17.32 -22.05
N LEU A 50 -23.68 -16.74 -20.93
CA LEU A 50 -23.67 -17.43 -19.63
C LEU A 50 -24.59 -18.64 -19.61
N ARG A 51 -25.74 -18.59 -20.30
CA ARG A 51 -26.68 -19.71 -20.42
C ARG A 51 -26.15 -20.87 -21.29
N SER A 52 -25.22 -20.59 -22.22
CA SER A 52 -24.63 -21.62 -23.08
C SER A 52 -23.48 -22.41 -22.39
N ARG A 53 -23.08 -22.05 -21.19
CA ARG A 53 -22.04 -22.76 -20.45
C ARG A 53 -22.53 -24.14 -19.96
N ALA A 54 -21.59 -25.04 -19.70
CA ALA A 54 -21.90 -26.35 -19.11
C ALA A 54 -22.60 -26.25 -17.74
N ASN A 55 -22.27 -25.20 -16.97
CA ASN A 55 -22.95 -24.83 -15.72
C ASN A 55 -23.44 -23.38 -15.80
N PRO A 56 -24.65 -23.11 -16.30
CA PRO A 56 -25.18 -21.76 -16.42
C PRO A 56 -25.39 -21.03 -15.10
N ALA A 57 -25.59 -21.78 -13.98
CA ALA A 57 -25.83 -21.20 -12.66
C ALA A 57 -24.55 -20.81 -11.91
N ALA A 58 -23.40 -21.27 -12.37
CA ALA A 58 -22.14 -20.95 -11.71
C ALA A 58 -21.79 -19.45 -11.85
N PRO A 59 -21.34 -18.78 -10.78
CA PRO A 59 -20.74 -17.47 -10.89
C PRO A 59 -19.59 -17.43 -11.89
N PHE A 60 -19.28 -16.27 -12.42
CA PHE A 60 -18.18 -16.08 -13.36
C PHE A 60 -17.20 -15.04 -12.82
N ALA A 61 -15.94 -15.23 -13.14
CA ALA A 61 -14.88 -14.28 -12.79
C ALA A 61 -15.04 -13.00 -13.61
N PHE A 62 -14.87 -11.88 -12.94
CA PHE A 62 -14.99 -10.56 -13.52
C PHE A 62 -13.80 -9.69 -13.13
N PHE A 63 -13.38 -8.86 -14.06
CA PHE A 63 -12.27 -7.94 -13.89
C PHE A 63 -12.70 -6.55 -14.33
N LYS A 64 -12.57 -5.58 -13.43
CA LYS A 64 -12.88 -4.18 -13.73
C LYS A 64 -11.85 -3.28 -13.06
N ARG A 65 -11.39 -2.27 -13.77
CA ARG A 65 -10.68 -1.16 -13.14
C ARG A 65 -11.71 -0.19 -12.56
N MET A 66 -11.62 0.04 -11.25
CA MET A 66 -12.57 0.86 -10.50
C MET A 66 -12.23 2.35 -10.64
N SER A 67 -12.39 2.87 -11.88
CA SER A 67 -12.12 4.28 -12.17
C SER A 67 -13.03 5.23 -11.41
N GLU A 68 -14.22 4.77 -11.03
CA GLU A 68 -15.22 5.53 -10.28
C GLU A 68 -14.81 5.78 -8.82
N VAL A 69 -13.93 4.95 -8.26
CA VAL A 69 -13.32 5.17 -6.94
C VAL A 69 -12.21 6.23 -7.02
N GLY A 70 -11.63 6.38 -8.20
CA GLY A 70 -10.51 7.29 -8.42
C GLY A 70 -9.14 6.62 -8.41
N PRO A 71 -8.08 7.38 -8.69
CA PRO A 71 -6.72 6.87 -8.65
C PRO A 71 -6.32 6.53 -7.21
N ARG A 72 -5.57 5.45 -7.03
CA ARG A 72 -4.98 5.12 -5.74
C ARG A 72 -3.94 6.16 -5.38
N GLN A 73 -3.93 6.55 -4.12
CA GLN A 73 -2.90 7.43 -3.58
C GLN A 73 -2.17 6.69 -2.46
N SER A 74 -0.89 6.92 -2.36
CA SER A 74 -0.06 6.46 -1.27
C SER A 74 0.83 7.62 -0.84
N GLU A 75 0.72 7.98 0.42
CA GLU A 75 1.57 8.97 1.07
C GLU A 75 2.43 8.25 2.10
N ASN A 76 3.75 8.45 1.98
CA ASN A 76 4.72 7.82 2.86
C ASN A 76 5.55 8.91 3.50
N GLN A 77 5.59 8.92 4.82
CA GLN A 77 6.48 9.76 5.61
C GLN A 77 7.57 8.90 6.22
N TYR A 78 8.79 9.37 6.16
CA TYR A 78 9.97 8.70 6.68
C TYR A 78 10.72 9.59 7.64
N ASP A 79 10.98 9.05 8.83
CA ASP A 79 11.85 9.63 9.84
C ASP A 79 13.06 8.71 10.01
N VAL A 80 14.25 9.22 9.75
CA VAL A 80 15.51 8.47 9.84
C VAL A 80 16.46 9.19 10.76
N LEU A 81 16.96 8.47 11.76
CA LEU A 81 18.02 8.91 12.66
C LEU A 81 19.16 7.92 12.65
N GLN A 82 20.36 8.43 12.47
CA GLN A 82 21.59 7.65 12.62
C GLN A 82 22.59 8.45 13.45
N ALA A 83 23.15 7.82 14.46
CA ALA A 83 24.20 8.40 15.31
C ALA A 83 25.39 7.43 15.39
N THR A 84 26.57 7.94 15.13
CA THR A 84 27.84 7.18 15.21
C THR A 84 28.78 7.91 16.15
N LEU A 85 29.41 7.16 17.03
CA LEU A 85 30.50 7.64 17.90
C LEU A 85 31.66 6.67 17.80
N GLY A 86 32.83 7.17 17.53
CA GLY A 86 34.00 6.32 17.39
C GLY A 86 35.33 7.01 17.73
N SER A 87 36.39 6.20 17.74
CA SER A 87 37.74 6.66 17.86
C SER A 87 38.62 5.95 16.84
N ARG A 88 39.56 6.70 16.27
CA ARG A 88 40.58 6.17 15.37
C ARG A 88 41.95 6.74 15.73
N GLY A 89 42.98 6.01 15.38
CA GLY A 89 44.31 6.47 15.67
C GLY A 89 45.41 5.49 15.33
N ASP A 90 46.60 5.82 15.79
CA ASP A 90 47.83 5.04 15.55
C ASP A 90 48.25 4.28 16.81
N LEU A 91 48.67 3.05 16.62
CA LEU A 91 49.21 2.18 17.64
C LEU A 91 50.73 1.98 17.42
N ALA A 92 51.45 1.51 18.46
CA ALA A 92 52.85 1.19 18.36
C ALA A 92 53.12 0.14 17.25
N GLY A 93 54.24 0.33 16.52
CA GLY A 93 54.63 -0.59 15.47
C GLY A 93 53.98 -0.32 14.08
N GLY A 94 53.41 0.86 13.91
CA GLY A 94 52.83 1.27 12.63
C GLY A 94 51.40 0.70 12.32
N TRP A 95 50.73 0.18 13.37
CA TRP A 95 49.34 -0.24 13.28
C TRP A 95 48.41 0.95 13.49
N THR A 96 47.27 0.92 12.77
CA THR A 96 46.17 1.86 12.97
C THR A 96 44.96 1.13 13.54
N TYR A 97 44.07 1.85 14.22
CA TYR A 97 42.79 1.32 14.69
C TYR A 97 41.65 2.27 14.36
N GLU A 98 40.47 1.71 14.17
CA GLU A 98 39.21 2.41 14.19
C GLU A 98 38.18 1.55 14.90
N ALA A 99 37.50 2.14 15.88
CA ALA A 99 36.44 1.48 16.63
C ALA A 99 35.27 2.44 16.78
N TYR A 100 34.06 1.96 16.54
CA TYR A 100 32.86 2.78 16.66
C TYR A 100 31.66 2.00 17.15
N VAL A 101 30.69 2.75 17.65
CA VAL A 101 29.33 2.28 17.93
C VAL A 101 28.36 3.12 17.10
N GLN A 102 27.38 2.47 16.53
CA GLN A 102 26.36 3.13 15.72
C GLN A 102 24.96 2.72 16.20
N TYR A 103 24.09 3.71 16.28
CA TYR A 103 22.66 3.52 16.45
C TYR A 103 21.94 4.04 15.22
N GLY A 104 20.96 3.30 14.72
CA GLY A 104 20.09 3.71 13.63
C GLY A 104 18.64 3.38 13.95
N SER A 105 17.74 4.32 13.64
CA SER A 105 16.31 4.09 13.65
C SER A 105 15.68 4.63 12.37
N SER A 106 14.71 3.90 11.84
CA SER A 106 13.88 4.33 10.71
C SER A 106 12.44 4.06 11.02
N GLU A 107 11.62 5.07 10.89
CA GLU A 107 10.16 5.01 11.03
C GLU A 107 9.52 5.39 9.72
N GLN A 108 8.51 4.63 9.30
CA GLN A 108 7.73 4.89 8.11
C GLN A 108 6.25 4.84 8.46
N ASP A 109 5.55 5.93 8.15
CA ASP A 109 4.10 6.00 8.15
C ASP A 109 3.59 5.99 6.70
N GLU A 110 2.73 5.04 6.37
CA GLU A 110 2.12 4.93 5.05
C GLU A 110 0.61 5.10 5.17
N GLU A 111 0.06 6.03 4.40
CA GLU A 111 -1.37 6.19 4.19
C GLU A 111 -1.73 5.83 2.74
N GLN A 112 -2.70 4.95 2.58
CA GLN A 112 -3.23 4.58 1.28
C GLN A 112 -4.70 4.92 1.19
N SER A 113 -5.11 5.48 0.05
CA SER A 113 -6.51 5.80 -0.23
C SER A 113 -6.94 5.30 -1.60
N ASN A 114 -8.26 5.19 -1.77
CA ASN A 114 -8.92 4.73 -2.99
C ASN A 114 -8.58 3.26 -3.37
N ASN A 115 -8.26 2.42 -2.39
CA ASN A 115 -8.24 0.97 -2.60
C ASN A 115 -9.68 0.43 -2.63
N VAL A 116 -9.86 -0.78 -3.17
CA VAL A 116 -11.17 -1.43 -3.27
C VAL A 116 -11.17 -2.70 -2.42
N ARG A 117 -12.18 -2.81 -1.57
CA ARG A 117 -12.40 -4.00 -0.76
C ARG A 117 -13.21 -5.02 -1.54
N ARG A 118 -12.58 -6.14 -1.88
CA ARG A 118 -13.19 -7.25 -2.62
C ARG A 118 -14.50 -7.74 -2.02
N THR A 119 -14.53 -7.94 -0.71
CA THR A 119 -15.73 -8.43 -0.02
C THR A 119 -16.92 -7.50 -0.17
N ARG A 120 -16.72 -6.18 -0.14
CA ARG A 120 -17.79 -5.21 -0.37
C ARG A 120 -18.25 -5.18 -1.83
N PHE A 121 -17.31 -5.36 -2.76
CA PHE A 121 -17.65 -5.50 -4.18
C PHE A 121 -18.54 -6.73 -4.41
N GLU A 122 -18.14 -7.88 -3.88
CA GLU A 122 -18.91 -9.13 -4.01
C GLU A 122 -20.25 -9.04 -3.29
N GLU A 123 -20.32 -8.42 -2.11
CA GLU A 123 -21.57 -8.18 -1.40
C GLU A 123 -22.60 -7.45 -2.27
N LEU A 124 -22.18 -6.40 -2.98
CA LEU A 124 -23.07 -5.67 -3.89
C LEU A 124 -23.47 -6.49 -5.11
N THR A 125 -22.55 -7.27 -5.68
CA THR A 125 -22.84 -8.06 -6.89
C THR A 125 -23.68 -9.29 -6.62
N PHE A 126 -23.59 -9.88 -5.41
CA PHE A 126 -24.42 -11.01 -4.99
C PHE A 126 -25.76 -10.59 -4.39
N ALA A 127 -25.94 -9.33 -4.06
CA ALA A 127 -27.23 -8.83 -3.59
C ALA A 127 -28.32 -9.04 -4.66
N ALA A 128 -29.45 -9.61 -4.28
CA ALA A 128 -30.54 -9.92 -5.20
C ALA A 128 -31.10 -8.67 -5.90
N ASP A 129 -31.01 -7.53 -5.23
CA ASP A 129 -31.43 -6.20 -5.73
C ASP A 129 -30.28 -5.46 -6.45
N GLY A 130 -29.12 -6.10 -6.66
CA GLY A 130 -27.94 -5.48 -7.25
C GLY A 130 -27.37 -4.34 -6.40
N GLY A 131 -27.49 -4.42 -5.07
CA GLY A 131 -26.95 -3.42 -4.13
C GLY A 131 -27.80 -2.15 -4.00
N VAL A 132 -29.05 -2.16 -4.44
CA VAL A 132 -29.95 -1.00 -4.34
C VAL A 132 -30.14 -0.57 -2.88
N ALA A 133 -30.40 -1.50 -1.98
CA ALA A 133 -30.56 -1.20 -0.56
C ALA A 133 -29.30 -0.63 0.10
N LEU A 134 -28.12 -1.08 -0.33
CA LEU A 134 -26.83 -0.69 0.27
C LEU A 134 -26.33 0.67 -0.24
N CYS A 135 -26.36 0.88 -1.54
CA CYS A 135 -25.78 2.09 -2.13
C CYS A 135 -26.59 2.72 -3.28
N GLY A 136 -27.78 2.21 -3.58
CA GLY A 136 -28.65 2.74 -4.62
C GLY A 136 -28.52 2.04 -5.97
N GLY A 137 -27.82 0.91 -6.02
CA GLY A 137 -27.60 0.09 -7.21
C GLY A 137 -26.17 0.11 -7.71
N PHE A 138 -25.62 -1.10 -7.89
CA PHE A 138 -24.23 -1.30 -8.29
C PHE A 138 -24.18 -2.04 -9.62
N ASP A 139 -24.05 -1.29 -10.72
CA ASP A 139 -23.85 -1.85 -12.06
C ASP A 139 -22.36 -1.92 -12.38
N PRO A 140 -21.73 -3.11 -12.33
CA PRO A 140 -20.31 -3.26 -12.61
C PRO A 140 -19.99 -3.28 -14.12
N PHE A 141 -20.99 -3.46 -15.01
CA PHE A 141 -20.75 -3.71 -16.43
C PHE A 141 -20.55 -2.44 -17.26
N GLY A 142 -21.12 -1.32 -16.83
CA GLY A 142 -20.99 -0.04 -17.50
C GLY A 142 -19.69 0.71 -17.15
N LEU A 143 -19.23 1.57 -18.07
CA LEU A 143 -18.20 2.57 -17.77
C LEU A 143 -18.86 3.79 -17.12
N GLY A 144 -18.43 4.11 -15.88
CA GLY A 144 -18.99 5.22 -15.12
C GLY A 144 -20.43 4.97 -14.61
N SER A 145 -20.90 3.73 -14.64
CA SER A 145 -22.25 3.34 -14.17
C SER A 145 -22.36 3.25 -12.65
N ILE A 146 -21.22 3.14 -11.95
CA ILE A 146 -21.20 3.05 -10.49
C ILE A 146 -21.36 4.43 -9.88
N SER A 147 -22.41 4.60 -9.07
CA SER A 147 -22.69 5.86 -8.40
C SER A 147 -21.58 6.25 -7.41
N PRO A 148 -21.39 7.54 -7.09
CA PRO A 148 -20.43 7.97 -6.06
C PRO A 148 -20.66 7.30 -4.70
N LYS A 149 -21.92 7.02 -4.34
CA LYS A 149 -22.27 6.33 -3.09
C LYS A 149 -21.78 4.88 -3.10
N CYS A 150 -21.94 4.17 -4.22
CA CYS A 150 -21.42 2.80 -4.35
C CYS A 150 -19.90 2.77 -4.46
N ALA A 151 -19.29 3.72 -5.16
CA ALA A 151 -17.83 3.87 -5.20
C ALA A 151 -17.26 4.07 -3.79
N ALA A 152 -17.84 4.96 -3.00
CA ALA A 152 -17.46 5.17 -1.60
C ALA A 152 -17.70 3.94 -0.72
N TYR A 153 -18.74 3.16 -0.97
CA TYR A 153 -19.01 1.93 -0.23
C TYR A 153 -17.93 0.87 -0.44
N VAL A 154 -17.45 0.69 -1.66
CA VAL A 154 -16.40 -0.31 -1.96
C VAL A 154 -15.00 0.20 -1.68
N ALA A 155 -14.81 1.51 -1.60
CA ALA A 155 -13.51 2.11 -1.29
C ALA A 155 -13.05 1.74 0.13
N VAL A 156 -11.75 1.66 0.30
CA VAL A 156 -11.10 1.49 1.59
C VAL A 156 -9.80 2.27 1.61
N ASP A 157 -9.61 2.99 2.70
CA ASP A 157 -8.36 3.62 3.05
C ASP A 157 -7.66 2.77 4.11
N GLY A 158 -6.36 2.84 4.17
CA GLY A 158 -5.55 2.10 5.13
C GLY A 158 -4.31 2.87 5.51
N SER A 159 -3.84 2.64 6.72
CA SER A 159 -2.57 3.15 7.21
C SER A 159 -1.71 2.01 7.75
N ASN A 160 -0.41 2.14 7.63
CA ASN A 160 0.55 1.20 8.16
C ASN A 160 1.76 1.97 8.71
N LYS A 161 2.22 1.58 9.89
CA LYS A 161 3.41 2.14 10.53
C LYS A 161 4.44 1.05 10.71
N THR A 162 5.65 1.30 10.26
CA THR A 162 6.79 0.38 10.38
C THR A 162 7.94 1.11 11.03
N SER A 163 8.54 0.51 12.06
CA SER A 163 9.75 1.02 12.70
C SER A 163 10.81 -0.07 12.75
N VAL A 164 12.05 0.33 12.51
CA VAL A 164 13.23 -0.53 12.60
C VAL A 164 14.30 0.20 13.40
N GLU A 165 14.84 -0.49 14.39
CA GLU A 165 15.99 -0.02 15.18
C GLU A 165 17.16 -1.00 15.03
N GLN A 166 18.34 -0.49 14.85
CA GLN A 166 19.55 -1.29 14.69
C GLN A 166 20.72 -0.69 15.47
N TYR A 167 21.46 -1.57 16.14
CA TYR A 167 22.69 -1.24 16.84
C TYR A 167 23.86 -2.03 16.21
N ILE A 168 24.94 -1.34 15.91
CA ILE A 168 26.17 -1.92 15.38
C ILE A 168 27.33 -1.41 16.23
N ALA A 169 28.26 -2.30 16.58
CA ALA A 169 29.53 -1.96 17.21
C ALA A 169 30.68 -2.74 16.52
N GLU A 170 31.74 -2.06 16.13
CA GLU A 170 32.96 -2.59 15.52
C GLU A 170 34.21 -1.93 16.15
#